data_cabe4b6d0b00540dd0dd94793f315332
#
_entry.id   cabe4b6d0b00540dd0dd94793f315332
#
_cell.length_a   1.000
_cell.length_b   1.000
_cell.length_c   1.000
_cell.angle_alpha   90.00
_cell.angle_beta   90.00
_cell.angle_gamma   90.00
#
_symmetry.space_group_name_H-M   'P 1'
#
loop_
_entity.id
_entity.type
_entity.pdbx_description
1 polymer ?
#
loop_
_entity_poly.entity_id
_entity_poly.type
_entity_poly.pdbx_seq_one_letter_code
_entity_poly.pdbx_strand_id
1 'polypeptide(L)'
;IRDRARAKVETIIEAPAVDTYFQANALPMDSVVSEDNEVEALRRMLIETFEQWIIASKKVNSEVLLTFKDQTDPGRVADMIAGYLSINIEEKEQLLEAVDVKERMNKLYTYLCKELEIAGLEKNISQQVRKQIEQNQKEYYLREQMKAINKELGEGDERQAEIDEYKKQMSELDLPAEVVEKINKELDRLYKMPPMMAESAVIRNYIDVLLSLPWGKSVSYTHLRAHETELHL
;
A
#
# COMPACT_ATOMS: atom_id res chain seq x y z
N ILE A 1 -37.79 16.32 13.12
CA ILE A 1 -37.48 16.91 11.86
C ILE A 1 -38.06 16.07 10.72
N ARG A 2 -39.34 16.00 10.35
CA ARG A 2 -40.07 17.02 9.68
C ARG A 2 -39.98 16.89 8.20
N ASP A 3 -41.02 16.44 7.66
CA ASP A 3 -41.50 16.39 6.28
C ASP A 3 -40.47 16.92 5.26
N ARG A 4 -39.59 16.04 4.81
CA ARG A 4 -38.74 16.32 3.67
C ARG A 4 -39.54 16.06 2.41
N ALA A 5 -40.19 17.12 1.93
CA ALA A 5 -40.82 17.09 0.62
C ALA A 5 -39.76 17.16 -0.45
N ARG A 6 -39.92 16.43 -1.54
CA ARG A 6 -39.14 16.64 -2.75
C ARG A 6 -39.69 17.82 -3.51
N ALA A 7 -38.80 18.58 -4.12
CA ALA A 7 -39.18 19.71 -4.92
C ALA A 7 -38.26 19.85 -6.14
N LYS A 8 -38.87 20.15 -7.28
CA LYS A 8 -38.10 20.50 -8.50
C LYS A 8 -37.85 22.00 -8.50
N VAL A 9 -36.60 22.39 -8.56
CA VAL A 9 -36.20 23.77 -8.70
C VAL A 9 -36.52 24.23 -10.13
N GLU A 10 -37.35 25.26 -10.28
CA GLU A 10 -37.68 25.84 -11.58
C GLU A 10 -36.75 27.00 -11.93
N THR A 11 -36.53 27.89 -10.97
CA THR A 11 -35.66 29.08 -11.17
C THR A 11 -34.90 29.35 -9.87
N ILE A 12 -33.62 29.67 -10.02
CA ILE A 12 -32.81 30.19 -8.94
C ILE A 12 -32.92 31.72 -8.99
N ILE A 13 -33.31 32.32 -7.86
CA ILE A 13 -33.37 33.79 -7.72
C ILE A 13 -31.95 34.18 -7.26
N GLU A 14 -31.30 35.09 -8.02
CA GLU A 14 -30.02 35.66 -7.62
C GLU A 14 -30.19 36.33 -6.26
N ALA A 15 -29.37 35.91 -5.30
CA ALA A 15 -29.36 36.51 -3.98
C ALA A 15 -28.88 38.00 -4.14
N PRO A 16 -29.57 38.98 -3.54
CA PRO A 16 -29.04 40.32 -3.49
C PRO A 16 -27.69 40.31 -2.76
N ALA A 17 -26.77 41.18 -3.18
CA ALA A 17 -25.34 41.18 -2.83
C ALA A 17 -24.99 41.19 -1.32
N VAL A 18 -25.96 41.08 -0.45
CA VAL A 18 -25.81 41.16 1.02
C VAL A 18 -26.15 39.86 1.72
N ASP A 19 -26.86 38.90 1.07
CA ASP A 19 -27.32 37.68 1.70
C ASP A 19 -26.51 36.45 1.23
N THR A 20 -26.12 35.64 2.17
CA THR A 20 -25.27 34.44 1.99
C THR A 20 -26.04 33.17 1.59
N TYR A 21 -27.31 33.25 1.21
CA TYR A 21 -28.12 32.09 0.85
C TYR A 21 -28.81 32.27 -0.51
N PHE A 22 -28.91 31.16 -1.22
CA PHE A 22 -29.63 31.12 -2.49
C PHE A 22 -31.11 30.95 -2.24
N GLN A 23 -31.93 31.69 -3.00
CA GLN A 23 -33.38 31.52 -3.05
C GLN A 23 -33.76 30.84 -4.37
N ALA A 24 -34.75 29.99 -4.33
CA ALA A 24 -35.26 29.32 -5.54
C ALA A 24 -36.76 29.15 -5.49
N ASN A 25 -37.41 29.27 -6.65
CA ASN A 25 -38.78 28.82 -6.83
C ASN A 25 -38.76 27.34 -7.09
N ALA A 26 -39.49 26.57 -6.28
CA ALA A 26 -39.52 25.12 -6.37
C ALA A 26 -40.96 24.61 -6.33
N LEU A 27 -41.26 23.64 -7.19
CA LEU A 27 -42.51 22.90 -7.17
C LEU A 27 -42.39 21.67 -6.32
N PRO A 28 -43.31 21.46 -5.34
CA PRO A 28 -43.33 20.21 -4.58
C PRO A 28 -43.65 19.04 -5.50
N MET A 29 -42.95 17.91 -5.28
CA MET A 29 -43.14 16.67 -6.03
C MET A 29 -43.50 15.56 -5.05
N ASP A 30 -44.69 14.98 -5.19
CA ASP A 30 -45.09 13.82 -4.41
C ASP A 30 -44.45 12.56 -5.00
N SER A 31 -43.95 11.69 -4.14
CA SER A 31 -43.42 10.39 -4.56
C SER A 31 -44.57 9.47 -4.99
N VAL A 32 -44.43 8.85 -6.15
CA VAL A 32 -45.37 7.84 -6.63
C VAL A 32 -45.02 6.51 -5.95
N VAL A 33 -45.93 6.07 -5.09
CA VAL A 33 -45.81 4.77 -4.40
C VAL A 33 -46.78 3.80 -5.03
N SER A 34 -46.29 2.75 -5.67
CA SER A 34 -47.12 1.61 -6.03
C SER A 34 -47.20 0.67 -4.81
N GLU A 35 -48.38 0.41 -4.31
CA GLU A 35 -48.62 -0.60 -3.28
C GLU A 35 -48.51 -2.00 -3.90
N ASP A 36 -47.31 -2.43 -4.19
CA ASP A 36 -47.01 -3.69 -4.85
C ASP A 36 -46.16 -4.57 -3.93
N ASN A 37 -46.40 -5.88 -3.92
CA ASN A 37 -45.58 -6.83 -3.19
C ASN A 37 -44.09 -6.75 -3.57
N GLU A 38 -43.81 -6.28 -4.80
CA GLU A 38 -42.46 -6.06 -5.25
C GLU A 38 -41.74 -4.93 -4.50
N VAL A 39 -42.43 -3.84 -4.19
CA VAL A 39 -41.87 -2.72 -3.42
C VAL A 39 -41.54 -3.15 -2.00
N GLU A 40 -42.38 -3.96 -1.38
CA GLU A 40 -42.09 -4.52 -0.06
C GLU A 40 -40.89 -5.51 -0.10
N ALA A 41 -40.80 -6.32 -1.15
CA ALA A 41 -39.64 -7.20 -1.34
C ALA A 41 -38.34 -6.41 -1.50
N LEU A 42 -38.34 -5.34 -2.34
CA LEU A 42 -37.22 -4.45 -2.52
C LEU A 42 -36.84 -3.74 -1.21
N ARG A 43 -37.83 -3.31 -0.42
CA ARG A 43 -37.56 -2.69 0.89
C ARG A 43 -36.79 -3.65 1.81
N ARG A 44 -37.20 -4.90 1.89
CA ARG A 44 -36.53 -5.92 2.71
C ARG A 44 -35.12 -6.20 2.20
N MET A 45 -34.95 -6.36 0.89
CA MET A 45 -33.64 -6.56 0.27
C MET A 45 -32.66 -5.39 0.53
N LEU A 46 -33.16 -4.14 0.44
CA LEU A 46 -32.39 -2.96 0.72
C LEU A 46 -31.90 -2.92 2.18
N ILE A 47 -32.81 -3.21 3.13
CA ILE A 47 -32.44 -3.22 4.56
C ILE A 47 -31.41 -4.32 4.85
N GLU A 48 -31.60 -5.52 4.31
CA GLU A 48 -30.68 -6.64 4.49
C GLU A 48 -29.30 -6.33 3.89
N THR A 49 -29.26 -5.81 2.66
CA THR A 49 -27.99 -5.46 2.01
C THR A 49 -27.29 -4.30 2.73
N PHE A 50 -28.07 -3.34 3.24
CA PHE A 50 -27.54 -2.24 4.05
C PHE A 50 -26.96 -2.73 5.38
N GLU A 51 -27.59 -3.69 6.04
CA GLU A 51 -27.04 -4.35 7.23
C GLU A 51 -25.68 -5.01 6.93
N GLN A 52 -25.59 -5.74 5.82
CA GLN A 52 -24.33 -6.34 5.38
C GLN A 52 -23.24 -5.28 5.13
N TRP A 53 -23.61 -4.16 4.50
CA TRP A 53 -22.68 -3.05 4.26
C TRP A 53 -22.21 -2.39 5.57
N ILE A 54 -23.09 -2.19 6.56
CA ILE A 54 -22.71 -1.67 7.88
C ILE A 54 -21.68 -2.58 8.55
N ILE A 55 -21.89 -3.90 8.51
CA ILE A 55 -20.99 -4.90 9.10
C ILE A 55 -19.63 -4.91 8.36
N ALA A 56 -19.65 -4.79 7.04
CA ALA A 56 -18.43 -4.80 6.22
C ALA A 56 -17.63 -3.52 6.36
N SER A 57 -18.27 -2.36 6.24
CA SER A 57 -17.62 -1.04 6.22
C SER A 57 -17.22 -0.53 7.60
N LYS A 58 -17.97 -0.90 8.66
CA LYS A 58 -17.81 -0.39 10.03
C LYS A 58 -17.88 1.14 10.14
N LYS A 59 -18.40 1.82 9.13
CA LYS A 59 -18.51 3.29 9.08
C LYS A 59 -19.71 3.82 9.85
N VAL A 60 -20.71 2.99 10.09
CA VAL A 60 -21.99 3.37 10.72
C VAL A 60 -22.26 2.44 11.91
N ASN A 61 -22.84 3.00 12.99
CA ASN A 61 -23.23 2.21 14.14
C ASN A 61 -24.45 1.32 13.79
N SER A 62 -24.43 0.05 14.21
CA SER A 62 -25.51 -0.92 13.98
C SER A 62 -26.85 -0.53 14.63
N GLU A 63 -26.83 0.36 15.63
CA GLU A 63 -28.06 0.89 16.25
C GLU A 63 -28.97 1.61 15.24
N VAL A 64 -28.39 2.15 14.18
CA VAL A 64 -29.14 2.78 13.10
C VAL A 64 -30.14 1.81 12.46
N LEU A 65 -29.87 0.50 12.42
CA LEU A 65 -30.77 -0.51 11.88
C LEU A 65 -32.12 -0.57 12.60
N LEU A 66 -32.19 -0.22 13.87
CA LEU A 66 -33.45 -0.18 14.62
C LEU A 66 -34.43 0.84 14.03
N THR A 67 -33.90 2.00 13.60
CA THR A 67 -34.70 3.07 12.98
C THR A 67 -35.33 2.63 11.65
N PHE A 68 -34.66 1.71 10.92
CA PHE A 68 -35.22 1.20 9.65
C PHE A 68 -36.28 0.13 9.82
N LYS A 69 -36.25 -0.63 10.92
CA LYS A 69 -37.23 -1.68 11.19
C LYS A 69 -38.63 -1.11 11.49
N ASP A 70 -38.68 0.05 12.13
CA ASP A 70 -39.90 0.75 12.48
C ASP A 70 -40.50 1.57 11.32
N GLN A 71 -39.72 1.76 10.24
CA GLN A 71 -40.15 2.60 9.11
C GLN A 71 -40.90 1.75 8.07
N THR A 72 -42.17 2.06 7.90
CA THR A 72 -43.07 1.37 6.95
C THR A 72 -43.06 1.98 5.56
N ASP A 73 -42.73 3.27 5.42
CA ASP A 73 -42.70 3.97 4.14
C ASP A 73 -41.43 3.58 3.33
N PRO A 74 -41.60 2.88 2.18
CA PRO A 74 -40.47 2.43 1.38
C PRO A 74 -39.64 3.59 0.80
N GLY A 75 -40.27 4.71 0.46
CA GLY A 75 -39.59 5.89 -0.05
C GLY A 75 -38.64 6.52 1.00
N ARG A 76 -39.12 6.60 2.24
CA ARG A 76 -38.29 7.07 3.37
C ARG A 76 -37.13 6.14 3.67
N VAL A 77 -37.34 4.84 3.63
CA VAL A 77 -36.25 3.85 3.82
C VAL A 77 -35.17 4.07 2.77
N ALA A 78 -35.53 4.22 1.50
CA ALA A 78 -34.60 4.48 0.43
C ALA A 78 -33.81 5.79 0.65
N ASP A 79 -34.48 6.87 1.00
CA ASP A 79 -33.86 8.19 1.22
C ASP A 79 -32.91 8.18 2.44
N MET A 80 -33.29 7.45 3.50
CA MET A 80 -32.43 7.29 4.67
C MET A 80 -31.17 6.49 4.35
N ILE A 81 -31.27 5.37 3.66
CA ILE A 81 -30.11 4.55 3.25
C ILE A 81 -29.19 5.37 2.34
N ALA A 82 -29.74 6.07 1.34
CA ALA A 82 -28.97 6.94 0.45
C ALA A 82 -28.17 8.01 1.20
N GLY A 83 -28.67 8.50 2.33
CA GLY A 83 -28.00 9.46 3.19
C GLY A 83 -26.73 8.93 3.88
N TYR A 84 -26.65 7.62 4.11
CA TYR A 84 -25.49 6.98 4.75
C TYR A 84 -24.42 6.52 3.75
N LEU A 85 -24.79 6.36 2.47
CA LEU A 85 -23.86 5.91 1.45
C LEU A 85 -22.91 7.03 0.99
N SER A 86 -21.67 6.66 0.75
CA SER A 86 -20.62 7.58 0.24
C SER A 86 -20.63 7.65 -1.30
N ILE A 87 -21.79 7.62 -1.91
CA ILE A 87 -21.98 7.74 -3.35
C ILE A 87 -21.71 9.18 -3.83
N ASN A 88 -21.33 9.34 -5.11
CA ASN A 88 -21.00 10.63 -5.71
C ASN A 88 -22.25 11.54 -5.84
N ILE A 89 -22.02 12.80 -6.20
CA ILE A 89 -23.09 13.81 -6.29
C ILE A 89 -24.07 13.47 -7.41
N GLU A 90 -23.57 13.01 -8.55
CA GLU A 90 -24.35 12.63 -9.71
C GLU A 90 -25.28 11.46 -9.41
N GLU A 91 -24.80 10.46 -8.67
CA GLU A 91 -25.61 9.32 -8.25
C GLU A 91 -26.68 9.75 -7.24
N LYS A 92 -26.37 10.69 -6.33
CA LYS A 92 -27.35 11.29 -5.41
C LYS A 92 -28.43 12.05 -6.14
N GLU A 93 -28.03 12.82 -7.16
CA GLU A 93 -28.97 13.56 -8.02
C GLU A 93 -29.91 12.62 -8.76
N GLN A 94 -29.42 11.54 -9.36
CA GLN A 94 -30.23 10.51 -10.00
C GLN A 94 -31.26 9.86 -9.06
N LEU A 95 -30.90 9.67 -7.77
CA LEU A 95 -31.83 9.18 -6.76
C LEU A 95 -32.89 10.22 -6.38
N LEU A 96 -32.51 11.50 -6.36
CA LEU A 96 -33.46 12.59 -6.10
C LEU A 96 -34.43 12.81 -7.25
N GLU A 97 -33.98 12.69 -8.50
CA GLU A 97 -34.81 12.80 -9.70
C GLU A 97 -35.81 11.65 -9.87
N ALA A 98 -35.48 10.46 -9.35
CA ALA A 98 -36.37 9.31 -9.41
C ALA A 98 -37.59 9.52 -8.51
N VAL A 99 -38.70 10.00 -9.09
CA VAL A 99 -39.98 10.24 -8.41
C VAL A 99 -40.67 8.93 -8.07
N ASP A 100 -40.58 7.93 -8.94
CA ASP A 100 -41.08 6.58 -8.68
C ASP A 100 -40.19 5.90 -7.62
N VAL A 101 -40.86 5.49 -6.55
CA VAL A 101 -40.21 4.82 -5.40
C VAL A 101 -39.56 3.50 -5.81
N LYS A 102 -40.18 2.71 -6.67
CA LYS A 102 -39.64 1.43 -7.16
C LYS A 102 -38.38 1.64 -7.97
N GLU A 103 -38.38 2.60 -8.90
CA GLU A 103 -37.18 2.96 -9.70
C GLU A 103 -36.05 3.43 -8.81
N ARG A 104 -36.35 4.29 -7.83
CA ARG A 104 -35.38 4.80 -6.85
C ARG A 104 -34.75 3.69 -6.06
N MET A 105 -35.54 2.75 -5.55
CA MET A 105 -35.06 1.61 -4.77
C MET A 105 -34.18 0.69 -5.60
N ASN A 106 -34.50 0.45 -6.85
CA ASN A 106 -33.67 -0.34 -7.76
C ASN A 106 -32.31 0.32 -8.04
N LYS A 107 -32.30 1.64 -8.31
CA LYS A 107 -31.04 2.40 -8.45
C LYS A 107 -30.21 2.34 -7.18
N LEU A 108 -30.84 2.60 -6.04
CA LEU A 108 -30.19 2.56 -4.74
C LEU A 108 -29.61 1.18 -4.42
N TYR A 109 -30.35 0.11 -4.73
CA TYR A 109 -29.86 -1.25 -4.55
C TYR A 109 -28.59 -1.51 -5.38
N THR A 110 -28.56 -1.03 -6.61
CA THR A 110 -27.38 -1.15 -7.47
C THR A 110 -26.17 -0.42 -6.86
N TYR A 111 -26.36 0.79 -6.36
CA TYR A 111 -25.30 1.56 -5.71
C TYR A 111 -24.85 0.90 -4.39
N LEU A 112 -25.78 0.41 -3.61
CA LEU A 112 -25.50 -0.27 -2.35
C LEU A 112 -24.69 -1.56 -2.56
N CYS A 113 -25.01 -2.33 -3.60
CA CYS A 113 -24.24 -3.52 -3.97
C CYS A 113 -22.79 -3.17 -4.35
N LYS A 114 -22.57 -2.10 -5.12
CA LYS A 114 -21.22 -1.62 -5.45
C LYS A 114 -20.46 -1.20 -4.19
N GLU A 115 -21.08 -0.44 -3.31
CA GLU A 115 -20.47 0.00 -2.05
C GLU A 115 -20.14 -1.18 -1.12
N LEU A 116 -21.00 -2.22 -1.10
CA LEU A 116 -20.75 -3.45 -0.35
C LEU A 116 -19.52 -4.20 -0.91
N GLU A 117 -19.42 -4.30 -2.23
CA GLU A 117 -18.25 -4.91 -2.88
C GLU A 117 -16.96 -4.15 -2.56
N ILE A 118 -16.99 -2.82 -2.66
CA ILE A 118 -15.85 -1.96 -2.31
C ILE A 118 -15.46 -2.16 -0.84
N ALA A 119 -16.43 -2.16 0.09
CA ALA A 119 -16.15 -2.39 1.51
C ALA A 119 -15.53 -3.77 1.76
N GLY A 120 -15.92 -4.79 1.02
CA GLY A 120 -15.33 -6.13 1.05
C GLY A 120 -13.86 -6.12 0.59
N LEU A 121 -13.58 -5.42 -0.50
CA LEU A 121 -12.21 -5.24 -1.02
C LEU A 121 -11.34 -4.44 -0.05
N GLU A 122 -11.82 -3.32 0.49
CA GLU A 122 -11.12 -2.52 1.50
C GLU A 122 -10.73 -3.35 2.72
N LYS A 123 -11.64 -4.19 3.21
CA LYS A 123 -11.39 -5.11 4.33
C LYS A 123 -10.28 -6.11 4.01
N ASN A 124 -10.32 -6.73 2.82
CA ASN A 124 -9.31 -7.69 2.39
C ASN A 124 -7.92 -7.04 2.24
N ILE A 125 -7.86 -5.86 1.60
CA ILE A 125 -6.62 -5.09 1.45
C ILE A 125 -6.06 -4.72 2.83
N SER A 126 -6.90 -4.21 3.73
CA SER A 126 -6.48 -3.85 5.09
C SER A 126 -5.91 -5.04 5.86
N GLN A 127 -6.52 -6.22 5.72
CA GLN A 127 -6.00 -7.45 6.34
C GLN A 127 -4.66 -7.88 5.74
N GLN A 128 -4.49 -7.79 4.43
CA GLN A 128 -3.21 -8.10 3.76
C GLN A 128 -2.10 -7.15 4.19
N VAL A 129 -2.38 -5.84 4.21
CA VAL A 129 -1.42 -4.81 4.66
C VAL A 129 -1.02 -5.05 6.12
N ARG A 130 -1.99 -5.32 7.00
CA ARG A 130 -1.71 -5.62 8.41
C ARG A 130 -0.80 -6.85 8.54
N LYS A 131 -1.10 -7.93 7.83
CA LYS A 131 -0.29 -9.15 7.83
C LYS A 131 1.14 -8.87 7.34
N GLN A 132 1.29 -8.05 6.30
CA GLN A 132 2.60 -7.66 5.79
C GLN A 132 3.40 -6.83 6.80
N ILE A 133 2.74 -5.89 7.48
CA ILE A 133 3.37 -5.09 8.55
C ILE A 133 3.84 -5.99 9.69
N GLU A 134 3.01 -6.94 10.14
CA GLU A 134 3.35 -7.88 11.20
C GLU A 134 4.56 -8.76 10.81
N GLN A 135 4.60 -9.21 9.55
CA GLN A 135 5.74 -9.97 9.03
C GLN A 135 7.03 -9.14 8.99
N ASN A 136 6.97 -7.91 8.49
CA ASN A 136 8.12 -7.02 8.43
C ASN A 136 8.65 -6.67 9.84
N GLN A 137 7.76 -6.42 10.80
CA GLN A 137 8.14 -6.16 12.19
C GLN A 137 8.83 -7.38 12.81
N LYS A 138 8.30 -8.59 12.58
CA LYS A 138 8.91 -9.83 13.05
C LYS A 138 10.29 -10.04 12.45
N GLU A 139 10.43 -9.83 11.14
CA GLU A 139 11.74 -9.93 10.45
C GLU A 139 12.75 -8.93 11.01
N TYR A 140 12.32 -7.67 11.19
CA TYR A 140 13.16 -6.64 11.81
C TYR A 140 13.62 -7.05 13.22
N TYR A 141 12.70 -7.51 14.06
CA TYR A 141 13.00 -7.95 15.40
C TYR A 141 14.01 -9.12 15.43
N LEU A 142 13.80 -10.12 14.58
CA LEU A 142 14.71 -11.26 14.47
C LEU A 142 16.10 -10.84 13.99
N ARG A 143 16.17 -9.87 13.06
CA ARG A 143 17.44 -9.34 12.56
C ARG A 143 18.20 -8.56 13.65
N GLU A 144 17.48 -7.77 14.47
CA GLU A 144 18.10 -7.08 15.60
C GLU A 144 18.56 -8.03 16.70
N GLN A 145 17.77 -9.09 16.99
CA GLN A 145 18.23 -10.16 17.90
C GLN A 145 19.51 -10.84 17.39
N MET A 146 19.57 -11.15 16.09
CA MET A 146 20.74 -11.76 15.49
C MET A 146 21.99 -10.86 15.60
N LYS A 147 21.82 -9.55 15.40
CA LYS A 147 22.92 -8.58 15.63
C LYS A 147 23.37 -8.55 17.08
N ALA A 148 22.43 -8.55 18.04
CA ALA A 148 22.76 -8.54 19.45
C ALA A 148 23.53 -9.83 19.85
N ILE A 149 23.08 -10.99 19.38
CA ILE A 149 23.75 -12.27 19.62
C ILE A 149 25.14 -12.29 19.01
N ASN A 150 25.30 -11.84 17.75
CA ASN A 150 26.62 -11.76 17.11
C ASN A 150 27.57 -10.81 17.86
N LYS A 151 27.04 -9.72 18.43
CA LYS A 151 27.82 -8.80 19.24
C LYS A 151 28.28 -9.44 20.58
N GLU A 152 27.41 -10.20 21.25
CA GLU A 152 27.75 -10.92 22.49
C GLU A 152 28.75 -12.06 22.24
N LEU A 153 28.67 -12.70 21.07
CA LEU A 153 29.65 -13.73 20.65
C LEU A 153 31.01 -13.14 20.22
N GLY A 154 31.14 -11.80 20.12
CA GLY A 154 32.36 -11.12 19.67
C GLY A 154 32.65 -11.23 18.16
N GLU A 155 31.81 -11.97 17.42
CA GLU A 155 32.02 -12.22 16.00
C GLU A 155 32.00 -10.94 15.12
N GLY A 156 31.34 -9.88 15.61
CA GLY A 156 31.28 -8.59 14.93
C GLY A 156 32.58 -7.81 15.03
N ASP A 157 33.21 -7.82 16.20
CA ASP A 157 34.43 -7.07 16.46
C ASP A 157 35.66 -7.74 15.82
N GLU A 158 35.71 -9.08 15.81
CA GLU A 158 36.79 -9.81 15.12
C GLU A 158 36.76 -9.62 13.61
N ARG A 159 35.59 -9.64 12.99
CA ARG A 159 35.44 -9.38 11.54
C ARG A 159 35.81 -7.94 11.16
N GLN A 160 35.40 -6.99 11.99
CA GLN A 160 35.75 -5.59 11.73
C GLN A 160 37.26 -5.40 11.85
N ALA A 161 37.89 -6.00 12.85
CA ALA A 161 39.32 -5.97 13.03
C ALA A 161 40.06 -6.60 11.83
N GLU A 162 39.61 -7.75 11.33
CA GLU A 162 40.13 -8.41 10.13
C GLU A 162 40.05 -7.48 8.89
N ILE A 163 38.92 -6.84 8.68
CA ILE A 163 38.71 -5.91 7.54
C ILE A 163 39.60 -4.68 7.67
N ASP A 164 39.74 -4.14 8.88
CA ASP A 164 40.55 -2.96 9.13
C ASP A 164 42.03 -3.28 8.92
N GLU A 165 42.48 -4.52 9.23
CA GLU A 165 43.82 -4.99 8.92
C GLU A 165 44.06 -5.09 7.41
N TYR A 166 43.15 -5.66 6.65
CA TYR A 166 43.24 -5.67 5.18
C TYR A 166 43.29 -4.26 4.59
N LYS A 167 42.48 -3.34 5.06
CA LYS A 167 42.49 -1.93 4.63
C LYS A 167 43.81 -1.25 4.95
N LYS A 168 44.41 -1.55 6.10
CA LYS A 168 45.72 -1.06 6.47
C LYS A 168 46.78 -1.58 5.51
N GLN A 169 46.83 -2.88 5.23
CA GLN A 169 47.76 -3.48 4.27
C GLN A 169 47.58 -2.88 2.87
N MET A 170 46.35 -2.62 2.42
CA MET A 170 46.06 -1.93 1.16
C MET A 170 46.68 -0.51 1.12
N SER A 171 46.65 0.20 2.24
CA SER A 171 47.18 1.56 2.31
C SER A 171 48.71 1.64 2.29
N GLU A 172 49.39 0.53 2.63
CA GLU A 172 50.84 0.39 2.61
C GLU A 172 51.38 0.00 1.22
N LEU A 173 50.52 -0.40 0.30
CA LEU A 173 50.84 -0.84 -1.06
C LEU A 173 50.40 0.19 -2.10
N ASP A 174 51.22 0.38 -3.13
CA ASP A 174 50.87 1.25 -4.28
C ASP A 174 50.03 0.48 -5.28
N LEU A 175 48.74 0.33 -4.94
CA LEU A 175 47.79 -0.48 -5.71
C LEU A 175 47.13 0.35 -6.81
N PRO A 176 46.95 -0.20 -8.02
CA PRO A 176 46.13 0.43 -9.04
C PRO A 176 44.64 0.61 -8.57
N ALA A 177 44.02 1.71 -8.97
CA ALA A 177 42.63 2.03 -8.56
C ALA A 177 41.65 0.91 -8.83
N GLU A 178 41.77 0.19 -9.95
CA GLU A 178 40.91 -0.95 -10.28
C GLU A 178 41.06 -2.12 -9.30
N VAL A 179 42.26 -2.34 -8.76
CA VAL A 179 42.54 -3.39 -7.79
C VAL A 179 41.97 -3.02 -6.43
N VAL A 180 42.13 -1.76 -6.03
CA VAL A 180 41.54 -1.21 -4.79
C VAL A 180 40.03 -1.37 -4.80
N GLU A 181 39.36 -1.05 -5.92
CA GLU A 181 37.90 -1.22 -6.05
C GLU A 181 37.48 -2.69 -5.93
N LYS A 182 38.23 -3.61 -6.59
CA LYS A 182 37.93 -5.05 -6.50
C LYS A 182 38.10 -5.59 -5.09
N ILE A 183 39.18 -5.25 -4.40
CA ILE A 183 39.42 -5.70 -3.03
C ILE A 183 38.35 -5.15 -2.10
N ASN A 184 37.97 -3.88 -2.19
CA ASN A 184 36.91 -3.31 -1.37
C ASN A 184 35.58 -4.04 -1.58
N LYS A 185 35.26 -4.41 -2.81
CA LYS A 185 34.06 -5.17 -3.13
C LYS A 185 34.06 -6.57 -2.51
N GLU A 186 35.19 -7.25 -2.51
CA GLU A 186 35.30 -8.56 -1.88
C GLU A 186 35.37 -8.46 -0.34
N LEU A 187 35.91 -7.41 0.23
CA LEU A 187 35.85 -7.12 1.68
C LEU A 187 34.40 -6.88 2.13
N ASP A 188 33.61 -6.11 1.37
CA ASP A 188 32.21 -5.91 1.64
C ASP A 188 31.40 -7.23 1.59
N ARG A 189 31.80 -8.12 0.69
CA ARG A 189 31.21 -9.43 0.54
C ARG A 189 31.57 -10.32 1.74
N LEU A 190 32.84 -10.31 2.14
CA LEU A 190 33.33 -11.05 3.31
C LEU A 190 32.63 -10.58 4.60
N TYR A 191 32.41 -9.29 4.77
CA TYR A 191 31.69 -8.74 5.93
C TYR A 191 30.26 -9.23 6.05
N LYS A 192 29.57 -9.38 4.91
CA LYS A 192 28.17 -9.81 4.85
C LYS A 192 27.97 -11.33 4.96
N MET A 193 29.02 -12.11 4.72
CA MET A 193 28.97 -13.57 4.77
C MET A 193 29.09 -14.12 6.20
N PRO A 194 28.41 -15.24 6.51
CA PRO A 194 28.67 -15.99 7.71
C PRO A 194 30.11 -16.57 7.74
N PRO A 195 30.83 -16.53 8.88
CA PRO A 195 32.25 -16.91 8.92
C PRO A 195 32.51 -18.39 8.62
N MET A 196 31.52 -19.24 8.82
CA MET A 196 31.62 -20.69 8.58
C MET A 196 31.43 -21.13 7.13
N MET A 197 31.20 -20.23 6.20
CA MET A 197 31.08 -20.58 4.79
C MET A 197 32.43 -20.85 4.15
N ALA A 198 32.53 -21.93 3.37
CA ALA A 198 33.74 -22.26 2.61
C ALA A 198 34.15 -21.14 1.63
N GLU A 199 33.18 -20.38 1.11
CA GLU A 199 33.42 -19.22 0.25
C GLU A 199 34.21 -18.10 0.95
N SER A 200 34.07 -17.93 2.27
CA SER A 200 34.82 -16.90 3.01
C SER A 200 36.32 -17.17 3.01
N ALA A 201 36.72 -18.45 3.06
CA ALA A 201 38.11 -18.84 2.95
C ALA A 201 38.69 -18.57 1.54
N VAL A 202 37.89 -18.78 0.49
CA VAL A 202 38.26 -18.47 -0.90
C VAL A 202 38.47 -16.98 -1.09
N ILE A 203 37.58 -16.16 -0.55
CA ILE A 203 37.68 -14.70 -0.65
C ILE A 203 38.93 -14.20 0.11
N ARG A 204 39.19 -14.70 1.32
CA ARG A 204 40.45 -14.38 2.06
C ARG A 204 41.68 -14.70 1.24
N ASN A 205 41.75 -15.93 0.76
CA ASN A 205 42.89 -16.37 -0.04
C ASN A 205 43.04 -15.52 -1.32
N TYR A 206 41.98 -15.11 -1.94
CA TYR A 206 42.01 -14.23 -3.11
C TYR A 206 42.55 -12.85 -2.76
N ILE A 207 42.13 -12.24 -1.66
CA ILE A 207 42.62 -10.96 -1.18
C ILE A 207 44.10 -11.08 -0.80
N ASP A 208 44.49 -12.14 -0.07
CA ASP A 208 45.88 -12.38 0.33
C ASP A 208 46.83 -12.51 -0.88
N VAL A 209 46.38 -13.23 -1.91
CA VAL A 209 47.15 -13.34 -3.17
C VAL A 209 47.28 -11.97 -3.83
N LEU A 210 46.22 -11.19 -3.93
CA LEU A 210 46.29 -9.86 -4.52
C LEU A 210 47.24 -8.92 -3.77
N LEU A 211 47.21 -8.96 -2.43
CA LEU A 211 48.10 -8.14 -1.59
C LEU A 211 49.56 -8.60 -1.63
N SER A 212 49.81 -9.89 -1.88
CA SER A 212 51.16 -10.45 -1.98
C SER A 212 51.87 -10.17 -3.30
N LEU A 213 51.14 -9.71 -4.33
CA LEU A 213 51.75 -9.40 -5.62
C LEU A 213 52.67 -8.17 -5.52
N PRO A 214 53.82 -8.16 -6.25
CA PRO A 214 54.78 -7.05 -6.20
C PRO A 214 54.29 -5.83 -7.00
N TRP A 215 53.27 -5.16 -6.50
CA TRP A 215 52.77 -3.92 -7.10
C TRP A 215 53.82 -2.81 -7.15
N GLY A 216 53.93 -2.11 -8.24
CA GLY A 216 54.88 -1.00 -8.39
C GLY A 216 56.34 -1.42 -8.70
N LYS A 217 56.66 -2.73 -8.66
CA LYS A 217 58.02 -3.19 -9.07
C LYS A 217 58.05 -3.43 -10.58
N SER A 218 58.60 -2.50 -11.32
CA SER A 218 58.90 -2.70 -12.74
C SER A 218 60.00 -3.75 -12.88
N VAL A 219 59.68 -4.92 -13.43
CA VAL A 219 60.69 -5.92 -13.78
C VAL A 219 61.27 -5.52 -15.13
N SER A 220 62.53 -5.13 -15.16
CA SER A 220 63.25 -4.89 -16.40
C SER A 220 63.50 -6.21 -17.11
N TYR A 221 62.67 -6.52 -18.10
CA TYR A 221 62.86 -7.68 -18.99
C TYR A 221 63.99 -7.40 -20.00
N THR A 222 65.21 -7.45 -19.59
CA THR A 222 66.32 -7.39 -20.53
C THR A 222 66.65 -8.76 -21.14
N HIS A 223 66.05 -9.85 -20.71
CA HIS A 223 66.39 -11.22 -21.13
C HIS A 223 65.44 -11.93 -22.09
N LEU A 224 64.23 -11.41 -22.36
CA LEU A 224 63.28 -12.11 -23.22
C LEU A 224 63.28 -11.65 -24.70
N ARG A 225 64.07 -10.62 -25.05
CA ARG A 225 64.15 -10.16 -26.45
C ARG A 225 65.10 -10.98 -27.36
N ALA A 226 65.88 -11.88 -26.81
CA ALA A 226 66.83 -12.67 -27.60
C ALA A 226 66.25 -14.00 -28.16
N HIS A 227 65.12 -14.48 -27.65
CA HIS A 227 64.55 -15.79 -28.04
C HIS A 227 63.36 -15.75 -28.99
N GLU A 228 62.69 -14.61 -29.15
CA GLU A 228 61.48 -14.51 -30.00
C GLU A 228 61.80 -14.13 -31.47
N THR A 229 63.02 -13.82 -31.82
CA THR A 229 63.36 -13.40 -33.19
C THR A 229 63.89 -14.53 -34.10
N GLU A 230 64.01 -15.79 -33.61
CA GLU A 230 64.53 -16.90 -34.41
C GLU A 230 63.45 -17.87 -34.93
N LEU A 231 62.14 -17.61 -34.76
CA LEU A 231 61.09 -18.52 -35.17
C LEU A 231 60.25 -18.04 -36.35
N HIS A 232 60.72 -17.03 -37.11
CA HIS A 232 60.05 -16.63 -38.36
C HIS A 232 61.11 -16.39 -39.46
N LEU A 233 61.65 -17.51 -39.96
CA LEU A 233 62.16 -17.66 -41.31
C LEU A 233 61.73 -19.00 -41.87
#